data_df6c74cc198a0a6cec1303f3d17510f5
#
_entry.id   df6c74cc198a0a6cec1303f3d17510f5
#
_cell.length_a   1.000
_cell.length_b   1.000
_cell.length_c   1.000
_cell.angle_alpha   90.00
_cell.angle_beta   90.00
_cell.angle_gamma   90.00
#
_symmetry.space_group_name_H-M   'P 1'
#
loop_
_entity.id
_entity.type
_entity.pdbx_description
1 polymer ?
#
loop_
_entity_poly.entity_id
_entity_poly.type
_entity_poly.pdbx_seq_one_letter_code
_entity_poly.pdbx_strand_id
1 'polypeptide(L)'
;MRVGIIGYGSMGKMLLEKLSLNNDLVDGKLYVANRSYEKIADLAEEYHLCQNNQEIATLVDILFICVRPIDMKNVLEEIKNCLRKEQIIVSLNGSITFEQIEGICKNKIVKAIPSVMAEINKSQTLICCNGLVNEQDKVNIKDLLYSIGSVIELPESEMGMGSELVSCMPGFIAAIFNEICISAQKHTSIATEEVVQMVLNTMIGTGQLMIENNCSYQDVITRVATKGGITEEGVKVIQESFPQVSDAIFDKTLEKRKQTTLNAQKAFKE
;
A
#
# COMPACT_ATOMS: atom_id res chain seq x y z
N MET A 1 -5.16 -18.05 -14.72
CA MET A 1 -5.00 -17.92 -13.26
C MET A 1 -6.30 -17.37 -12.67
N ARG A 2 -6.85 -17.98 -11.62
CA ARG A 2 -8.05 -17.50 -10.92
C ARG A 2 -7.63 -16.70 -9.71
N VAL A 3 -8.10 -15.46 -9.63
CA VAL A 3 -7.74 -14.54 -8.54
C VAL A 3 -8.99 -14.11 -7.81
N GLY A 4 -8.94 -14.13 -6.48
CA GLY A 4 -10.06 -13.77 -5.62
C GLY A 4 -9.70 -12.76 -4.56
N ILE A 5 -10.70 -12.01 -4.13
CA ILE A 5 -10.58 -10.97 -3.10
C ILE A 5 -11.64 -11.21 -2.02
N ILE A 6 -11.20 -11.40 -0.77
CA ILE A 6 -12.07 -11.38 0.41
C ILE A 6 -12.01 -9.98 1.03
N GLY A 7 -13.17 -9.32 1.10
CA GLY A 7 -13.33 -7.99 1.68
C GLY A 7 -13.41 -6.87 0.64
N TYR A 8 -14.55 -6.18 0.59
CA TYR A 8 -14.86 -5.07 -0.32
C TYR A 8 -14.86 -3.73 0.45
N GLY A 9 -13.75 -3.44 1.14
CA GLY A 9 -13.41 -2.13 1.68
C GLY A 9 -12.64 -1.29 0.66
N SER A 10 -12.13 -0.12 1.05
CA SER A 10 -11.41 0.79 0.12
C SER A 10 -10.28 0.08 -0.64
N MET A 11 -9.45 -0.71 0.06
CA MET A 11 -8.34 -1.42 -0.57
C MET A 11 -8.81 -2.59 -1.46
N GLY A 12 -9.78 -3.37 -0.99
CA GLY A 12 -10.32 -4.48 -1.78
C GLY A 12 -11.04 -4.01 -3.03
N LYS A 13 -11.80 -2.91 -2.95
CA LYS A 13 -12.44 -2.26 -4.09
C LYS A 13 -11.40 -1.81 -5.12
N MET A 14 -10.39 -1.06 -4.68
CA MET A 14 -9.31 -0.58 -5.55
C MET A 14 -8.58 -1.75 -6.26
N LEU A 15 -8.23 -2.80 -5.52
CA LEU A 15 -7.59 -3.98 -6.12
C LEU A 15 -8.53 -4.69 -7.11
N LEU A 16 -9.81 -4.84 -6.79
CA LEU A 16 -10.78 -5.47 -7.68
C LEU A 16 -10.85 -4.72 -9.01
N GLU A 17 -10.99 -3.39 -8.98
CA GLU A 17 -11.03 -2.53 -10.17
C GLU A 17 -9.73 -2.58 -10.99
N LYS A 18 -8.58 -2.57 -10.32
CA LYS A 18 -7.28 -2.50 -11.00
C LYS A 18 -6.81 -3.85 -11.52
N LEU A 19 -6.98 -4.92 -10.75
CA LEU A 19 -6.54 -6.25 -11.16
C LEU A 19 -7.46 -6.84 -12.25
N SER A 20 -8.72 -6.41 -12.37
CA SER A 20 -9.63 -6.85 -13.42
C SER A 20 -9.14 -6.50 -14.83
N LEU A 21 -8.23 -5.55 -14.96
CA LEU A 21 -7.62 -5.18 -16.22
C LEU A 21 -6.49 -6.13 -16.67
N ASN A 22 -6.15 -7.14 -15.85
CA ASN A 22 -5.09 -8.08 -16.18
C ASN A 22 -5.59 -9.15 -17.16
N ASN A 23 -4.90 -9.29 -18.28
CA ASN A 23 -5.26 -10.22 -19.38
C ASN A 23 -5.02 -11.71 -19.06
N ASP A 24 -4.29 -12.03 -17.97
CA ASP A 24 -3.96 -13.40 -17.56
C ASP A 24 -5.04 -14.05 -16.69
N LEU A 25 -6.14 -13.34 -16.41
CA LEU A 25 -7.26 -13.89 -15.65
C LEU A 25 -8.04 -14.93 -16.44
N VAL A 26 -8.42 -16.02 -15.79
CA VAL A 26 -9.34 -17.00 -16.36
C VAL A 26 -10.73 -16.35 -16.50
N ASP A 27 -11.32 -16.49 -17.69
CA ASP A 27 -12.60 -15.87 -18.08
C ASP A 27 -12.62 -14.32 -17.96
N GLY A 28 -11.44 -13.68 -17.79
CA GLY A 28 -11.29 -12.24 -17.69
C GLY A 28 -11.92 -11.62 -16.43
N LYS A 29 -12.33 -12.43 -15.43
CA LYS A 29 -13.03 -11.96 -14.24
C LYS A 29 -12.33 -12.38 -12.94
N LEU A 30 -12.39 -11.47 -11.96
CA LEU A 30 -11.99 -11.74 -10.58
C LEU A 30 -13.17 -12.34 -9.79
N TYR A 31 -12.82 -13.10 -8.76
CA TYR A 31 -13.76 -13.58 -7.75
C TYR A 31 -13.79 -12.63 -6.57
N VAL A 32 -14.96 -12.38 -6.00
CA VAL A 32 -15.10 -11.50 -4.83
C VAL A 32 -16.07 -12.08 -3.80
N ALA A 33 -15.67 -12.02 -2.54
CA ALA A 33 -16.52 -12.31 -1.40
C ALA A 33 -16.47 -11.17 -0.39
N ASN A 34 -17.61 -10.86 0.21
CA ASN A 34 -17.69 -9.85 1.27
C ASN A 34 -18.70 -10.27 2.33
N ARG A 35 -18.40 -10.03 3.61
CA ARG A 35 -19.28 -10.35 4.73
C ARG A 35 -20.71 -9.83 4.54
N SER A 36 -20.86 -8.61 4.04
CA SER A 36 -22.14 -8.02 3.65
C SER A 36 -22.30 -8.17 2.14
N TYR A 37 -22.99 -9.24 1.71
CA TYR A 37 -23.17 -9.57 0.29
C TYR A 37 -23.81 -8.42 -0.49
N GLU A 38 -24.72 -7.68 0.15
CA GLU A 38 -25.45 -6.55 -0.47
C GLU A 38 -24.51 -5.48 -1.02
N LYS A 39 -23.31 -5.36 -0.46
CA LYS A 39 -22.30 -4.37 -0.94
C LYS A 39 -21.66 -4.73 -2.26
N ILE A 40 -21.76 -6.00 -2.67
CA ILE A 40 -21.18 -6.50 -3.92
C ILE A 40 -22.25 -6.99 -4.90
N ALA A 41 -23.52 -7.01 -4.52
CA ALA A 41 -24.59 -7.58 -5.32
C ALA A 41 -24.70 -7.00 -6.74
N ASP A 42 -24.47 -5.69 -6.88
CA ASP A 42 -24.55 -4.98 -8.16
C ASP A 42 -23.34 -5.24 -9.08
N LEU A 43 -22.32 -5.99 -8.60
CA LEU A 43 -21.07 -6.25 -9.33
C LEU A 43 -21.12 -7.57 -10.15
N ALA A 44 -22.26 -8.27 -10.20
CA ALA A 44 -22.39 -9.59 -10.81
C ALA A 44 -22.10 -9.63 -12.33
N GLU A 45 -22.26 -8.51 -13.04
CA GLU A 45 -21.95 -8.43 -14.45
C GLU A 45 -20.43 -8.38 -14.72
N GLU A 46 -19.66 -7.82 -13.78
CA GLU A 46 -18.22 -7.57 -13.93
C GLU A 46 -17.37 -8.64 -13.26
N TYR A 47 -17.87 -9.25 -12.15
CA TYR A 47 -17.09 -10.16 -11.30
C TYR A 47 -17.86 -11.44 -10.97
N HIS A 48 -17.12 -12.48 -10.56
CA HIS A 48 -17.70 -13.69 -10.00
C HIS A 48 -17.99 -13.51 -8.51
N LEU A 49 -19.26 -13.32 -8.15
CA LEU A 49 -19.65 -13.14 -6.76
C LEU A 49 -19.72 -14.47 -6.02
N CYS A 50 -19.05 -14.56 -4.89
CA CYS A 50 -19.10 -15.71 -3.99
C CYS A 50 -19.98 -15.40 -2.77
N GLN A 51 -20.77 -16.36 -2.33
CA GLN A 51 -21.71 -16.20 -1.21
C GLN A 51 -21.00 -16.07 0.14
N ASN A 52 -19.79 -16.66 0.27
CA ASN A 52 -19.01 -16.67 1.50
C ASN A 52 -17.51 -16.87 1.23
N ASN A 53 -16.71 -16.75 2.30
CA ASN A 53 -15.25 -16.88 2.24
C ASN A 53 -14.80 -18.31 1.91
N GLN A 54 -15.58 -19.35 2.26
CA GLN A 54 -15.25 -20.74 1.97
C GLN A 54 -15.39 -21.04 0.49
N GLU A 55 -16.45 -20.55 -0.14
CA GLU A 55 -16.69 -20.72 -1.57
C GLU A 55 -15.54 -20.15 -2.39
N ILE A 56 -15.20 -18.88 -2.18
CA ILE A 56 -14.09 -18.23 -2.94
C ILE A 56 -12.77 -18.95 -2.70
N ALA A 57 -12.50 -19.42 -1.47
CA ALA A 57 -11.27 -20.15 -1.14
C ALA A 57 -11.12 -21.47 -1.92
N THR A 58 -12.22 -22.14 -2.29
CA THR A 58 -12.16 -23.37 -3.12
C THR A 58 -11.89 -23.09 -4.59
N LEU A 59 -12.28 -21.92 -5.10
CA LEU A 59 -12.32 -21.61 -6.53
C LEU A 59 -11.05 -21.00 -7.10
N VAL A 60 -10.30 -20.26 -6.29
CA VAL A 60 -9.21 -19.40 -6.78
C VAL A 60 -7.83 -20.01 -6.55
N ASP A 61 -6.84 -19.55 -7.31
CA ASP A 61 -5.44 -19.96 -7.18
C ASP A 61 -4.64 -18.96 -6.31
N ILE A 62 -5.02 -17.69 -6.38
CA ILE A 62 -4.46 -16.60 -5.55
C ILE A 62 -5.63 -15.92 -4.83
N LEU A 63 -5.51 -15.80 -3.51
CA LEU A 63 -6.55 -15.25 -2.65
C LEU A 63 -6.02 -14.03 -1.89
N PHE A 64 -6.46 -12.85 -2.28
CA PHE A 64 -6.21 -11.61 -1.55
C PHE A 64 -7.16 -11.47 -0.36
N ILE A 65 -6.62 -11.23 0.84
CA ILE A 65 -7.41 -11.00 2.05
C ILE A 65 -7.29 -9.53 2.44
N CYS A 66 -8.36 -8.77 2.17
CA CYS A 66 -8.45 -7.31 2.31
C CYS A 66 -9.35 -6.91 3.48
N VAL A 67 -9.28 -7.65 4.59
CA VAL A 67 -10.06 -7.38 5.81
C VAL A 67 -9.23 -6.63 6.84
N ARG A 68 -9.87 -6.07 7.87
CA ARG A 68 -9.16 -5.42 8.98
C ARG A 68 -8.33 -6.43 9.77
N PRO A 69 -7.23 -6.02 10.43
CA PRO A 69 -6.40 -6.93 11.22
C PRO A 69 -7.19 -7.76 12.25
N ILE A 70 -8.18 -7.17 12.90
CA ILE A 70 -9.03 -7.83 13.89
C ILE A 70 -9.93 -8.93 13.32
N ASP A 71 -10.29 -8.84 12.04
CA ASP A 71 -11.15 -9.82 11.35
C ASP A 71 -10.31 -10.96 10.71
N MET A 72 -8.98 -10.81 10.61
CA MET A 72 -8.10 -11.71 9.86
C MET A 72 -8.11 -13.15 10.38
N LYS A 73 -8.02 -13.34 11.71
CA LYS A 73 -8.05 -14.66 12.33
C LYS A 73 -9.32 -15.43 11.95
N ASN A 74 -10.48 -14.79 12.10
CA ASN A 74 -11.78 -15.42 11.80
C ASN A 74 -11.86 -15.85 10.33
N VAL A 75 -11.43 -14.99 9.40
CA VAL A 75 -11.39 -15.32 7.97
C VAL A 75 -10.49 -16.53 7.70
N LEU A 76 -9.27 -16.57 8.28
CA LEU A 76 -8.36 -17.70 8.12
C LEU A 76 -8.95 -19.00 8.69
N GLU A 77 -9.58 -18.95 9.87
CA GLU A 77 -10.25 -20.10 10.49
C GLU A 77 -11.42 -20.63 9.63
N GLU A 78 -12.20 -19.74 9.02
CA GLU A 78 -13.30 -20.11 8.12
C GLU A 78 -12.79 -20.85 6.87
N ILE A 79 -11.66 -20.43 6.29
CA ILE A 79 -11.20 -20.94 5.00
C ILE A 79 -10.16 -22.04 5.08
N LYS A 80 -9.48 -22.25 6.22
CA LYS A 80 -8.31 -23.16 6.34
C LYS A 80 -8.54 -24.56 5.79
N ASN A 81 -9.76 -25.11 5.95
CA ASN A 81 -10.11 -26.45 5.47
C ASN A 81 -10.53 -26.49 3.99
N CYS A 82 -10.70 -25.30 3.37
CA CYS A 82 -11.08 -25.15 1.96
C CYS A 82 -9.88 -24.85 1.07
N LEU A 83 -8.74 -24.49 1.66
CA LEU A 83 -7.54 -24.11 0.93
C LEU A 83 -6.81 -25.33 0.35
N ARG A 84 -6.36 -25.21 -0.90
CA ARG A 84 -5.47 -26.18 -1.53
C ARG A 84 -4.01 -25.84 -1.18
N LYS A 85 -3.15 -26.86 -1.08
CA LYS A 85 -1.74 -26.70 -0.69
C LYS A 85 -0.96 -25.70 -1.56
N GLU A 86 -1.22 -25.72 -2.87
CA GLU A 86 -0.51 -24.88 -3.83
C GLU A 86 -1.04 -23.43 -3.94
N GLN A 87 -2.14 -23.16 -3.26
CA GLN A 87 -2.81 -21.88 -3.30
C GLN A 87 -2.01 -20.80 -2.57
N ILE A 88 -1.98 -19.60 -3.11
CA ILE A 88 -1.27 -18.45 -2.51
C ILE A 88 -2.26 -17.57 -1.77
N ILE A 89 -2.00 -17.32 -0.51
CA ILE A 89 -2.70 -16.32 0.30
C ILE A 89 -1.91 -15.01 0.23
N VAL A 90 -2.55 -13.94 -0.20
CA VAL A 90 -1.97 -12.59 -0.20
C VAL A 90 -2.65 -11.77 0.89
N SER A 91 -1.93 -11.50 1.97
CA SER A 91 -2.41 -10.68 3.09
C SER A 91 -2.06 -9.22 2.89
N LEU A 92 -3.06 -8.32 2.96
CA LEU A 92 -2.82 -6.88 2.92
C LEU A 92 -2.58 -6.27 4.31
N ASN A 93 -2.46 -7.10 5.33
CA ASN A 93 -2.26 -6.67 6.71
C ASN A 93 -0.78 -6.62 7.10
N GLY A 94 -0.19 -5.44 7.14
CA GLY A 94 1.20 -5.25 7.59
C GLY A 94 1.45 -5.61 9.05
N SER A 95 0.42 -5.57 9.91
CA SER A 95 0.52 -5.85 11.36
C SER A 95 0.37 -7.34 11.72
N ILE A 96 -0.01 -8.21 10.78
CA ILE A 96 -0.13 -9.66 10.98
C ILE A 96 1.17 -10.32 10.49
N THR A 97 1.81 -11.12 11.35
CA THR A 97 3.07 -11.82 11.02
C THR A 97 2.82 -13.11 10.26
N PHE A 98 3.86 -13.62 9.57
CA PHE A 98 3.81 -14.95 8.97
C PHE A 98 3.50 -16.02 10.01
N GLU A 99 4.14 -15.98 11.18
CA GLU A 99 3.92 -16.93 12.27
C GLU A 99 2.44 -17.03 12.65
N GLN A 100 1.72 -15.88 12.71
CA GLN A 100 0.28 -15.86 13.03
C GLN A 100 -0.55 -16.52 11.94
N ILE A 101 -0.29 -16.26 10.67
CA ILE A 101 -1.02 -16.86 9.55
C ILE A 101 -0.69 -18.35 9.46
N GLU A 102 0.59 -18.70 9.55
CA GLU A 102 1.09 -20.10 9.51
C GLU A 102 0.59 -20.94 10.68
N GLY A 103 0.27 -20.32 11.80
CA GLY A 103 -0.39 -20.98 12.92
C GLY A 103 -1.76 -21.56 12.57
N ILE A 104 -2.42 -21.02 11.55
CA ILE A 104 -3.76 -21.42 11.09
C ILE A 104 -3.72 -22.13 9.73
N CYS A 105 -3.02 -21.57 8.74
CA CYS A 105 -2.95 -22.05 7.36
C CYS A 105 -1.53 -22.38 6.96
N LYS A 106 -1.27 -23.61 6.47
CA LYS A 106 0.08 -24.06 6.01
C LYS A 106 0.26 -23.89 4.51
N ASN A 107 -0.03 -22.68 4.02
CA ASN A 107 -0.03 -22.31 2.61
C ASN A 107 1.18 -21.44 2.24
N LYS A 108 1.36 -21.20 0.95
CA LYS A 108 2.17 -20.11 0.42
C LYS A 108 1.56 -18.78 0.85
N ILE A 109 2.33 -17.93 1.50
CA ILE A 109 1.85 -16.64 2.03
C ILE A 109 2.70 -15.52 1.48
N VAL A 110 2.05 -14.53 0.90
CA VAL A 110 2.62 -13.26 0.52
C VAL A 110 1.97 -12.16 1.35
N LYS A 111 2.75 -11.29 1.95
CA LYS A 111 2.25 -10.02 2.50
C LYS A 111 2.43 -8.97 1.44
N ALA A 112 1.39 -8.19 1.12
CA ALA A 112 1.44 -7.11 0.15
C ALA A 112 0.92 -5.82 0.77
N ILE A 113 1.66 -4.73 0.61
CA ILE A 113 1.27 -3.40 1.10
C ILE A 113 1.29 -2.43 -0.08
N PRO A 114 0.17 -2.27 -0.80
CA PRO A 114 0.03 -1.22 -1.80
C PRO A 114 -0.19 0.15 -1.15
N SER A 115 -0.08 1.20 -1.95
CA SER A 115 -0.40 2.57 -1.53
C SER A 115 -1.63 3.10 -2.26
N VAL A 116 -2.20 4.20 -1.77
CA VAL A 116 -3.30 4.92 -2.42
C VAL A 116 -2.97 5.35 -3.86
N MET A 117 -1.69 5.51 -4.18
CA MET A 117 -1.24 5.84 -5.55
C MET A 117 -1.53 4.74 -6.59
N ALA A 118 -2.00 3.56 -6.15
CA ALA A 118 -2.53 2.52 -7.02
C ALA A 118 -3.73 3.03 -7.86
N GLU A 119 -4.50 3.99 -7.36
CA GLU A 119 -5.61 4.60 -8.09
C GLU A 119 -5.18 5.22 -9.43
N ILE A 120 -3.91 5.66 -9.50
CA ILE A 120 -3.30 6.23 -10.72
C ILE A 120 -2.18 5.34 -11.27
N ASN A 121 -2.13 4.05 -10.90
CA ASN A 121 -1.15 3.06 -11.32
C ASN A 121 0.31 3.44 -10.98
N LYS A 122 0.52 4.18 -9.91
CA LYS A 122 1.83 4.62 -9.41
C LYS A 122 2.14 4.13 -7.99
N SER A 123 1.49 3.05 -7.55
CA SER A 123 1.84 2.40 -6.28
C SER A 123 3.28 1.89 -6.33
N GLN A 124 3.98 2.02 -5.21
CA GLN A 124 5.15 1.19 -4.90
C GLN A 124 4.65 0.11 -3.93
N THR A 125 4.27 -1.04 -4.45
CA THR A 125 3.71 -2.11 -3.62
C THR A 125 4.83 -2.91 -2.98
N LEU A 126 4.87 -2.93 -1.66
CA LEU A 126 5.81 -3.79 -0.93
C LEU A 126 5.28 -5.22 -0.90
N ILE A 127 6.17 -6.18 -1.11
CA ILE A 127 5.87 -7.59 -0.88
C ILE A 127 6.89 -8.23 0.03
N CYS A 128 6.44 -9.25 0.77
CA CYS A 128 7.27 -10.17 1.52
C CYS A 128 6.67 -11.57 1.41
N CYS A 129 7.50 -12.59 1.25
CA CYS A 129 7.08 -13.96 1.00
C CYS A 129 7.55 -14.89 2.13
N ASN A 130 6.72 -15.88 2.50
CA ASN A 130 7.18 -16.96 3.39
C ASN A 130 8.02 -18.00 2.63
N GLY A 131 8.65 -18.91 3.35
CA GLY A 131 9.57 -19.91 2.79
C GLY A 131 8.92 -20.96 1.85
N LEU A 132 7.60 -20.97 1.70
CA LEU A 132 6.87 -21.87 0.80
C LEU A 132 6.66 -21.28 -0.59
N VAL A 133 6.78 -19.96 -0.74
CA VAL A 133 6.62 -19.24 -2.02
C VAL A 133 7.88 -19.44 -2.87
N ASN A 134 7.74 -20.02 -4.04
CA ASN A 134 8.85 -20.22 -4.98
C ASN A 134 8.98 -19.03 -5.96
N GLU A 135 10.03 -19.02 -6.79
CA GLU A 135 10.30 -17.92 -7.72
C GLU A 135 9.19 -17.72 -8.78
N GLN A 136 8.55 -18.80 -9.25
CA GLN A 136 7.42 -18.69 -10.18
C GLN A 136 6.20 -18.05 -9.52
N ASP A 137 5.92 -18.38 -8.26
CA ASP A 137 4.87 -17.75 -7.47
C ASP A 137 5.12 -16.24 -7.33
N LYS A 138 6.38 -15.85 -7.06
CA LYS A 138 6.77 -14.43 -6.98
C LYS A 138 6.55 -13.69 -8.28
N VAL A 139 6.93 -14.31 -9.41
CA VAL A 139 6.68 -13.74 -10.74
C VAL A 139 5.19 -13.51 -10.95
N ASN A 140 4.36 -14.52 -10.71
CA ASN A 140 2.91 -14.42 -10.88
C ASN A 140 2.30 -13.29 -10.02
N ILE A 141 2.75 -13.15 -8.76
CA ILE A 141 2.27 -12.08 -7.85
C ILE A 141 2.76 -10.71 -8.33
N LYS A 142 4.03 -10.60 -8.73
CA LYS A 142 4.58 -9.33 -9.24
C LYS A 142 3.87 -8.89 -10.51
N ASP A 143 3.59 -9.78 -11.44
CA ASP A 143 2.90 -9.48 -12.69
C ASP A 143 1.47 -8.96 -12.43
N LEU A 144 0.75 -9.55 -11.48
CA LEU A 144 -0.54 -9.01 -11.04
C LEU A 144 -0.41 -7.59 -10.48
N LEU A 145 0.56 -7.38 -9.59
CA LEU A 145 0.73 -6.11 -8.89
C LEU A 145 1.36 -5.00 -9.76
N TYR A 146 2.05 -5.33 -10.86
CA TYR A 146 2.54 -4.34 -11.81
C TYR A 146 1.41 -3.55 -12.50
N SER A 147 0.18 -4.08 -12.52
CA SER A 147 -1.00 -3.32 -13.00
C SER A 147 -1.31 -2.07 -12.16
N ILE A 148 -0.85 -2.03 -10.92
CA ILE A 148 -1.06 -0.90 -9.99
C ILE A 148 0.20 -0.05 -9.75
N GLY A 149 1.34 -0.41 -10.35
CA GLY A 149 2.60 0.32 -10.23
C GLY A 149 3.82 -0.59 -10.11
N SER A 150 4.85 -0.18 -9.40
CA SER A 150 6.07 -0.98 -9.15
C SER A 150 5.93 -1.89 -7.93
N VAL A 151 6.77 -2.93 -7.88
CA VAL A 151 6.81 -3.89 -6.76
C VAL A 151 8.21 -3.93 -6.16
N ILE A 152 8.29 -3.84 -4.84
CA ILE A 152 9.53 -3.90 -4.07
C ILE A 152 9.44 -5.07 -3.09
N GLU A 153 10.37 -6.00 -3.16
CA GLU A 153 10.46 -7.12 -2.22
C GLU A 153 11.36 -6.73 -1.04
N LEU A 154 10.86 -6.88 0.17
CA LEU A 154 11.58 -6.61 1.42
C LEU A 154 11.50 -7.82 2.36
N PRO A 155 12.47 -8.00 3.27
CA PRO A 155 12.31 -8.93 4.37
C PRO A 155 11.20 -8.47 5.33
N GLU A 156 10.58 -9.41 6.07
CA GLU A 156 9.45 -9.10 6.95
C GLU A 156 9.80 -8.03 8.01
N SER A 157 11.05 -8.03 8.50
CA SER A 157 11.55 -7.04 9.46
C SER A 157 11.49 -5.60 8.95
N GLU A 158 11.62 -5.39 7.64
CA GLU A 158 11.64 -4.07 7.02
C GLU A 158 10.27 -3.60 6.51
N MET A 159 9.27 -4.48 6.50
CA MET A 159 7.92 -4.15 6.01
C MET A 159 7.27 -3.00 6.80
N GLY A 160 7.62 -2.84 8.07
CA GLY A 160 7.15 -1.76 8.92
C GLY A 160 7.62 -0.41 8.39
N MET A 161 8.93 -0.19 8.32
CA MET A 161 9.52 1.06 7.83
C MET A 161 9.22 1.27 6.34
N GLY A 162 9.30 0.22 5.53
CA GLY A 162 8.90 0.31 4.13
C GLY A 162 7.48 0.84 3.94
N SER A 163 6.52 0.39 4.78
CA SER A 163 5.14 0.89 4.75
C SER A 163 5.03 2.38 5.09
N GLU A 164 5.86 2.91 6.03
CA GLU A 164 5.93 4.35 6.28
C GLU A 164 6.34 5.12 5.01
N LEU A 165 7.33 4.58 4.27
CA LEU A 165 7.91 5.24 3.10
C LEU A 165 7.01 5.19 1.84
N VAL A 166 6.13 4.19 1.69
CA VAL A 166 5.33 4.03 0.47
C VAL A 166 3.83 4.18 0.68
N SER A 167 3.30 3.71 1.80
CA SER A 167 1.85 3.67 2.07
C SER A 167 1.39 4.84 2.94
N CYS A 168 2.19 5.24 3.93
CA CYS A 168 1.91 6.39 4.79
C CYS A 168 2.41 7.71 4.18
N MET A 169 3.53 7.67 3.47
CA MET A 169 4.21 8.85 2.91
C MET A 169 3.31 9.76 2.06
N PRO A 170 2.37 9.27 1.23
CA PRO A 170 1.46 10.17 0.52
C PRO A 170 0.68 11.12 1.44
N GLY A 171 0.26 10.62 2.62
CA GLY A 171 -0.39 11.44 3.63
C GLY A 171 0.56 12.46 4.27
N PHE A 172 1.81 12.06 4.54
CA PHE A 172 2.82 12.97 5.11
C PHE A 172 3.19 14.07 4.12
N ILE A 173 3.42 13.73 2.85
CA ILE A 173 3.67 14.67 1.77
C ILE A 173 2.52 15.66 1.64
N ALA A 174 1.28 15.18 1.59
CA ALA A 174 0.10 16.04 1.51
C ALA A 174 0.02 17.01 2.69
N ALA A 175 0.28 16.55 3.93
CA ALA A 175 0.27 17.39 5.12
C ALA A 175 1.39 18.46 5.06
N ILE A 176 2.62 18.08 4.71
CA ILE A 176 3.76 19.00 4.61
C ILE A 176 3.48 20.10 3.59
N PHE A 177 3.03 19.73 2.39
CA PHE A 177 2.78 20.72 1.33
C PHE A 177 1.54 21.57 1.60
N ASN A 178 0.53 21.04 2.32
CA ASN A 178 -0.58 21.85 2.82
C ASN A 178 -0.11 22.96 3.76
N GLU A 179 0.79 22.65 4.71
CA GLU A 179 1.36 23.66 5.62
C GLU A 179 2.19 24.71 4.85
N ILE A 180 2.90 24.30 3.81
CA ILE A 180 3.61 25.23 2.91
C ILE A 180 2.61 26.19 2.24
N CYS A 181 1.49 25.68 1.71
CA CYS A 181 0.43 26.51 1.10
C CYS A 181 -0.17 27.49 2.11
N ILE A 182 -0.53 27.00 3.30
CA ILE A 182 -1.09 27.85 4.39
C ILE A 182 -0.09 28.95 4.79
N SER A 183 1.18 28.62 4.89
CA SER A 183 2.20 29.61 5.22
C SER A 183 2.41 30.64 4.11
N ALA A 184 2.45 30.19 2.84
CA ALA A 184 2.59 31.08 1.67
C ALA A 184 1.46 32.12 1.60
N GLN A 185 0.22 31.73 1.91
CA GLN A 185 -0.93 32.63 1.92
C GLN A 185 -0.80 33.82 2.87
N LYS A 186 0.06 33.75 3.89
CA LYS A 186 0.33 34.87 4.81
C LYS A 186 1.19 35.95 4.16
N HIS A 187 1.83 35.67 3.01
CA HIS A 187 2.83 36.51 2.36
C HIS A 187 2.43 36.91 0.92
N THR A 188 1.23 36.55 0.46
CA THR A 188 0.81 36.84 -0.91
C THR A 188 -0.71 37.11 -0.98
N SER A 189 -1.12 37.83 -2.03
CA SER A 189 -2.53 38.00 -2.42
C SER A 189 -2.93 37.07 -3.58
N ILE A 190 -2.09 36.17 -4.00
CA ILE A 190 -2.40 35.15 -5.01
C ILE A 190 -3.55 34.27 -4.49
N ALA A 191 -4.51 33.94 -5.36
CA ALA A 191 -5.63 33.09 -4.97
C ALA A 191 -5.15 31.73 -4.43
N THR A 192 -5.85 31.18 -3.43
CA THR A 192 -5.44 29.94 -2.75
C THR A 192 -5.32 28.79 -3.73
N GLU A 193 -6.24 28.68 -4.69
CA GLU A 193 -6.23 27.65 -5.73
C GLU A 193 -4.97 27.70 -6.60
N GLU A 194 -4.51 28.92 -6.93
CA GLU A 194 -3.30 29.11 -7.71
C GLU A 194 -2.04 28.74 -6.90
N VAL A 195 -2.00 29.12 -5.62
CA VAL A 195 -0.89 28.70 -4.72
C VAL A 195 -0.80 27.20 -4.64
N VAL A 196 -1.91 26.51 -4.43
CA VAL A 196 -1.98 25.04 -4.38
C VAL A 196 -1.49 24.43 -5.70
N GLN A 197 -1.93 24.93 -6.85
CA GLN A 197 -1.50 24.45 -8.16
C GLN A 197 0.00 24.65 -8.40
N MET A 198 0.55 25.80 -8.03
CA MET A 198 1.99 26.08 -8.12
C MET A 198 2.80 25.07 -7.29
N VAL A 199 2.39 24.83 -6.04
CA VAL A 199 3.09 23.92 -5.13
C VAL A 199 3.00 22.47 -5.63
N LEU A 200 1.81 22.01 -6.04
CA LEU A 200 1.62 20.65 -6.57
C LEU A 200 2.44 20.41 -7.84
N ASN A 201 2.42 21.33 -8.81
CA ASN A 201 3.17 21.19 -10.04
C ASN A 201 4.69 21.20 -9.78
N THR A 202 5.15 22.02 -8.86
CA THR A 202 6.57 22.08 -8.47
C THR A 202 7.00 20.79 -7.78
N MET A 203 6.18 20.25 -6.88
CA MET A 203 6.42 18.96 -6.21
C MET A 203 6.55 17.82 -7.23
N ILE A 204 5.59 17.70 -8.15
CA ILE A 204 5.59 16.66 -9.18
C ILE A 204 6.82 16.82 -10.07
N GLY A 205 7.07 18.05 -10.58
CA GLY A 205 8.20 18.34 -11.47
C GLY A 205 9.56 18.08 -10.80
N THR A 206 9.70 18.40 -9.53
CA THR A 206 10.94 18.15 -8.78
C THR A 206 11.19 16.64 -8.65
N GLY A 207 10.17 15.86 -8.29
CA GLY A 207 10.29 14.42 -8.21
C GLY A 207 10.64 13.78 -9.56
N GLN A 208 9.94 14.19 -10.62
CA GLN A 208 10.21 13.71 -11.99
C GLN A 208 11.64 14.07 -12.44
N LEU A 209 12.07 15.32 -12.24
CA LEU A 209 13.43 15.77 -12.56
C LEU A 209 14.49 14.87 -11.91
N MET A 210 14.31 14.54 -10.65
CA MET A 210 15.25 13.69 -9.91
C MET A 210 15.30 12.26 -10.47
N ILE A 211 14.13 11.67 -10.75
CA ILE A 211 14.03 10.30 -11.27
C ILE A 211 14.58 10.21 -12.69
N GLU A 212 14.15 11.10 -13.60
CA GLU A 212 14.52 11.05 -15.02
C GLU A 212 16.00 11.34 -15.25
N ASN A 213 16.59 12.25 -14.48
CA ASN A 213 18.01 12.61 -14.60
C ASN A 213 18.91 11.87 -13.61
N ASN A 214 18.38 10.95 -12.82
CA ASN A 214 19.11 10.26 -11.74
C ASN A 214 19.88 11.23 -10.83
N CYS A 215 19.22 12.35 -10.45
CA CYS A 215 19.80 13.39 -9.61
C CYS A 215 19.54 13.10 -8.13
N SER A 216 20.54 13.37 -7.29
CA SER A 216 20.35 13.37 -5.83
C SER A 216 19.59 14.63 -5.36
N TYR A 217 19.05 14.60 -4.14
CA TYR A 217 18.48 15.79 -3.50
C TYR A 217 19.48 16.94 -3.46
N GLN A 218 20.75 16.65 -3.16
CA GLN A 218 21.80 17.64 -3.09
C GLN A 218 22.09 18.30 -4.45
N ASP A 219 21.99 17.54 -5.55
CA ASP A 219 22.17 18.11 -6.90
C ASP A 219 21.11 19.15 -7.22
N VAL A 220 19.85 18.86 -6.87
CA VAL A 220 18.74 19.81 -7.07
C VAL A 220 18.93 21.04 -6.19
N ILE A 221 19.26 20.86 -4.91
CA ILE A 221 19.53 21.97 -3.98
C ILE A 221 20.65 22.87 -4.54
N THR A 222 21.77 22.29 -4.96
CA THR A 222 22.92 23.04 -5.48
C THR A 222 22.60 23.82 -6.76
N ARG A 223 21.76 23.28 -7.63
CA ARG A 223 21.32 23.97 -8.86
C ARG A 223 20.46 25.20 -8.59
N VAL A 224 19.67 25.20 -7.52
CA VAL A 224 18.68 26.25 -7.23
C VAL A 224 19.18 27.23 -6.15
N ALA A 225 19.89 26.74 -5.13
CA ALA A 225 20.43 27.54 -4.03
C ALA A 225 21.78 28.10 -4.38
N THR A 226 21.79 29.27 -5.05
CA THR A 226 23.02 30.03 -5.31
C THR A 226 23.55 30.67 -4.03
N LYS A 227 24.86 30.75 -3.89
CA LYS A 227 25.53 31.33 -2.71
C LYS A 227 25.06 32.77 -2.43
N GLY A 228 24.56 33.01 -1.24
CA GLY A 228 23.96 34.29 -0.82
C GLY A 228 22.59 34.57 -1.41
N GLY A 229 21.97 33.57 -2.06
CA GLY A 229 20.65 33.68 -2.69
C GLY A 229 19.47 33.35 -1.77
N ILE A 230 18.27 33.68 -2.22
CA ILE A 230 17.01 33.52 -1.47
C ILE A 230 16.78 32.05 -1.12
N THR A 231 17.02 31.12 -2.06
CA THR A 231 16.80 29.70 -1.86
C THR A 231 17.75 29.12 -0.81
N GLU A 232 19.00 29.60 -0.74
CA GLU A 232 19.97 29.16 0.27
C GLU A 232 19.47 29.46 1.69
N GLU A 233 18.86 30.63 1.93
CA GLU A 233 18.31 30.99 3.24
C GLU A 233 17.13 30.08 3.61
N GLY A 234 16.22 29.76 2.66
CA GLY A 234 15.13 28.81 2.89
C GLY A 234 15.63 27.38 3.18
N VAL A 235 16.65 26.93 2.46
CA VAL A 235 17.27 25.60 2.70
C VAL A 235 17.89 25.51 4.08
N LYS A 236 18.58 26.57 4.57
CA LYS A 236 19.13 26.61 5.94
C LYS A 236 18.03 26.40 6.98
N VAL A 237 16.90 27.10 6.87
CA VAL A 237 15.77 26.95 7.81
C VAL A 237 15.24 25.52 7.81
N ILE A 238 15.09 24.90 6.63
CA ILE A 238 14.66 23.51 6.52
C ILE A 238 15.66 22.57 7.21
N GLN A 239 16.95 22.72 6.93
CA GLN A 239 18.01 21.89 7.51
C GLN A 239 18.14 22.03 9.03
N GLU A 240 17.84 23.20 9.58
CA GLU A 240 17.88 23.44 11.03
C GLU A 240 16.65 22.88 11.77
N SER A 241 15.48 22.98 11.16
CA SER A 241 14.22 22.73 11.88
C SER A 241 13.51 21.42 11.50
N PHE A 242 13.57 21.01 10.23
CA PHE A 242 12.82 19.86 9.72
C PHE A 242 13.32 18.49 10.20
N PRO A 243 14.63 18.25 10.48
CA PRO A 243 15.07 16.96 11.00
C PRO A 243 14.30 16.51 12.24
N GLN A 244 14.06 17.42 13.20
CA GLN A 244 13.30 17.09 14.43
C GLN A 244 11.84 16.73 14.13
N VAL A 245 11.21 17.38 13.14
CA VAL A 245 9.85 17.08 12.71
C VAL A 245 9.82 15.71 12.04
N SER A 246 10.78 15.43 11.17
CA SER A 246 10.91 14.15 10.45
C SER A 246 11.10 12.98 11.42
N ASP A 247 12.02 13.12 12.39
CA ASP A 247 12.24 12.10 13.43
C ASP A 247 10.95 11.85 14.24
N ALA A 248 10.27 12.93 14.67
CA ALA A 248 9.03 12.82 15.44
C ALA A 248 7.90 12.14 14.66
N ILE A 249 7.81 12.31 13.33
CA ILE A 249 6.85 11.60 12.48
C ILE A 249 7.10 10.10 12.59
N PHE A 250 8.32 9.63 12.31
CA PHE A 250 8.64 8.21 12.33
C PHE A 250 8.54 7.60 13.73
N ASP A 251 8.99 8.27 14.77
CA ASP A 251 8.86 7.81 16.15
C ASP A 251 7.39 7.54 16.51
N LYS A 252 6.50 8.48 16.20
CA LYS A 252 5.08 8.36 16.51
C LYS A 252 4.36 7.30 15.69
N THR A 253 4.66 7.20 14.40
CA THR A 253 4.01 6.23 13.52
C THR A 253 4.48 4.82 13.80
N LEU A 254 5.77 4.60 14.04
CA LEU A 254 6.34 3.30 14.42
C LEU A 254 5.86 2.84 15.80
N GLU A 255 5.74 3.75 16.77
CA GLU A 255 5.13 3.46 18.07
C GLU A 255 3.67 2.99 17.89
N LYS A 256 2.89 3.72 17.10
CA LYS A 256 1.49 3.35 16.79
C LYS A 256 1.39 2.00 16.08
N ARG A 257 2.29 1.73 15.15
CA ARG A 257 2.39 0.44 14.44
C ARG A 257 2.66 -0.70 15.41
N LYS A 258 3.62 -0.53 16.32
CA LYS A 258 3.94 -1.50 17.36
C LYS A 258 2.70 -1.82 18.21
N GLN A 259 1.96 -0.79 18.62
CA GLN A 259 0.71 -0.97 19.37
C GLN A 259 -0.35 -1.73 18.56
N THR A 260 -0.49 -1.44 17.26
CA THR A 260 -1.43 -2.12 16.36
C THR A 260 -1.05 -3.61 16.21
N THR A 261 0.23 -3.90 16.06
CA THR A 261 0.73 -5.28 16.01
C THR A 261 0.45 -6.05 17.30
N LEU A 262 0.69 -5.43 18.46
CA LEU A 262 0.39 -6.05 19.77
C LEU A 262 -1.11 -6.35 19.94
N ASN A 263 -1.98 -5.46 19.48
CA ASN A 263 -3.42 -5.67 19.52
C ASN A 263 -3.85 -6.82 18.59
N ALA A 264 -3.28 -6.88 17.39
CA ALA A 264 -3.49 -8.00 16.46
C ALA A 264 -3.01 -9.33 17.07
N GLN A 265 -1.84 -9.35 17.73
CA GLN A 265 -1.32 -10.54 18.41
C GLN A 265 -2.27 -11.04 19.51
N LYS A 266 -2.86 -10.13 20.30
CA LYS A 266 -3.86 -10.51 21.32
C LYS A 266 -5.07 -11.18 20.67
N ALA A 267 -5.62 -10.59 19.60
CA ALA A 267 -6.77 -11.15 18.89
C ALA A 267 -6.50 -12.55 18.29
N PHE A 268 -5.24 -12.87 17.97
CA PHE A 268 -4.85 -14.22 17.52
C PHE A 268 -4.70 -15.24 18.66
N LYS A 269 -4.51 -14.80 19.91
CA LYS A 269 -4.39 -15.67 21.09
C LYS A 269 -5.75 -16.02 21.73
N GLU A 270 -6.73 -15.14 21.59
CA GLU A 270 -8.11 -15.36 22.00
C GLU A 270 -8.86 -16.27 21.02
#